data_4fdc53839cb4011dcdf687739b966065
#
_entry.id   4fdc53839cb4011dcdf687739b966065
#
_cell.length_a   1.000
_cell.length_b   1.000
_cell.length_c   1.000
_cell.angle_alpha   90.00
_cell.angle_beta   90.00
_cell.angle_gamma   90.00
#
_symmetry.space_group_name_H-M   'P 1'
#
loop_
_entity.id
_entity.type
_entity.pdbx_description
1 polymer ?
#
loop_
_entity_poly.entity_id
_entity_poly.type
_entity_poly.pdbx_seq_one_letter_code
_entity_poly.pdbx_strand_id
1 'polypeptide(L)'
;MRLGGLQGGNLEHSVEQIMNNQIDQLLALKTWAIVGLSNNSDRAAYGVAKVLMEHGHTIIPVHPKAESVHGQKGYAKLAEIPVTIDVVDIFVNSELAGAVVDEAIAINSKGVWLQLDVIDEQAVARANAAGLIAVMNRCPAIEYKKRG
;
A
#
# COMPACT_ATOMS: atom_id res chain seq x y z
N MET A 1 -10.78 -26.27 -27.19
CA MET A 1 -10.80 -25.55 -26.73
C MET A 1 -11.72 -24.95 -26.22
N ARG A 2 -11.95 -24.53 -25.52
CA ARG A 2 -12.79 -24.02 -25.11
C ARG A 2 -12.69 -22.83 -24.69
N LEU A 3 -12.68 -21.95 -25.18
CA LEU A 3 -12.73 -20.60 -24.80
C LEU A 3 -14.11 -20.17 -24.44
N GLY A 4 -15.04 -21.06 -24.60
CA GLY A 4 -16.42 -20.75 -24.34
C GLY A 4 -16.72 -20.37 -22.91
N GLY A 5 -15.83 -20.70 -21.97
CA GLY A 5 -16.04 -20.35 -20.57
C GLY A 5 -15.81 -18.90 -20.24
N LEU A 6 -15.34 -18.12 -21.19
CA LEU A 6 -14.98 -16.73 -20.95
C LEU A 6 -16.03 -15.76 -21.43
N GLN A 7 -17.22 -15.90 -20.94
CA GLN A 7 -18.27 -14.97 -21.26
C GLN A 7 -18.19 -13.71 -20.43
N GLY A 8 -18.99 -12.72 -20.78
CA GLY A 8 -18.98 -11.42 -20.15
C GLY A 8 -19.19 -11.45 -18.65
N GLY A 9 -20.02 -12.34 -18.15
CA GLY A 9 -20.26 -12.45 -16.72
C GLY A 9 -19.04 -12.89 -15.94
N ASN A 10 -18.15 -13.64 -16.60
CA ASN A 10 -16.90 -14.09 -15.98
C ASN A 10 -15.86 -13.00 -16.00
N LEU A 11 -15.99 -12.03 -16.86
CA LEU A 11 -15.02 -10.97 -16.98
C LEU A 11 -14.95 -10.12 -15.71
N GLU A 12 -16.09 -9.68 -15.19
CA GLU A 12 -16.13 -8.94 -13.94
C GLU A 12 -15.55 -9.76 -12.80
N HIS A 13 -15.90 -11.03 -12.75
CA HIS A 13 -15.41 -11.92 -11.72
C HIS A 13 -13.89 -12.06 -11.83
N SER A 14 -13.37 -12.09 -13.04
CA SER A 14 -11.91 -12.18 -13.25
C SER A 14 -11.18 -10.93 -12.80
N VAL A 15 -11.77 -9.75 -13.00
CA VAL A 15 -11.18 -8.49 -12.53
C VAL A 15 -11.12 -8.47 -11.00
N GLU A 16 -12.19 -8.86 -10.35
CA GLU A 16 -12.23 -8.92 -8.88
C GLU A 16 -11.21 -9.92 -8.36
N GLN A 17 -11.09 -11.05 -9.04
CA GLN A 17 -10.10 -12.07 -8.65
C GLN A 17 -8.68 -11.53 -8.77
N ILE A 18 -8.37 -10.81 -9.85
CA ILE A 18 -7.06 -10.20 -10.04
C ILE A 18 -6.76 -9.22 -8.92
N MET A 19 -7.73 -8.37 -8.56
CA MET A 19 -7.55 -7.42 -7.48
C MET A 19 -7.29 -8.11 -6.15
N ASN A 20 -8.04 -9.17 -5.85
CA ASN A 20 -7.83 -9.93 -4.61
C ASN A 20 -6.46 -10.58 -4.58
N ASN A 21 -5.99 -11.08 -5.73
CA ASN A 21 -4.66 -11.67 -5.81
C ASN A 21 -3.57 -10.64 -5.54
N GLN A 22 -3.72 -9.42 -6.07
CA GLN A 22 -2.76 -8.34 -5.83
C GLN A 22 -2.74 -7.93 -4.37
N ILE A 23 -3.91 -7.84 -3.74
CA ILE A 23 -4.02 -7.54 -2.33
C ILE A 23 -3.30 -8.62 -1.51
N ASP A 24 -3.56 -9.89 -1.82
CA ASP A 24 -2.93 -11.00 -1.11
C ASP A 24 -1.41 -10.97 -1.27
N GLN A 25 -0.93 -10.66 -2.46
CA GLN A 25 0.51 -10.57 -2.71
C GLN A 25 1.17 -9.50 -1.84
N LEU A 26 0.55 -8.33 -1.73
CA LEU A 26 1.11 -7.26 -0.91
C LEU A 26 0.99 -7.58 0.58
N LEU A 27 -0.12 -8.15 1.01
CA LEU A 27 -0.28 -8.53 2.42
C LEU A 27 0.70 -9.61 2.84
N ALA A 28 1.25 -10.37 1.91
CA ALA A 28 2.26 -11.39 2.21
C ALA A 28 3.66 -10.80 2.41
N LEU A 29 3.88 -9.54 2.05
CA LEU A 29 5.19 -8.89 2.15
C LEU A 29 5.38 -8.28 3.52
N LYS A 30 6.65 -8.24 3.99
CA LYS A 30 6.91 -7.98 5.39
C LYS A 30 7.09 -6.50 5.74
N THR A 31 7.87 -5.76 4.99
CA THR A 31 8.31 -4.41 5.40
C THR A 31 7.49 -3.34 4.68
N TRP A 32 6.73 -2.59 5.45
CA TRP A 32 5.81 -1.59 4.94
C TRP A 32 6.22 -0.21 5.44
N ALA A 33 6.56 0.69 4.53
CA ALA A 33 6.75 2.10 4.87
C ALA A 33 5.39 2.78 4.77
N ILE A 34 4.99 3.48 5.82
CA ILE A 34 3.66 4.07 5.89
C ILE A 34 3.80 5.59 5.84
N VAL A 35 3.51 6.14 4.66
CA VAL A 35 3.66 7.57 4.40
C VAL A 35 2.43 8.32 4.90
N GLY A 36 2.67 9.27 5.80
CA GLY A 36 1.61 10.01 6.48
C GLY A 36 1.38 9.54 7.90
N LEU A 37 2.17 8.59 8.39
CA LEU A 37 2.02 8.04 9.73
C LEU A 37 2.72 8.94 10.75
N SER A 38 1.95 9.47 11.68
CA SER A 38 2.43 10.26 12.81
C SER A 38 1.80 9.74 14.10
N ASN A 39 2.10 10.38 15.23
CA ASN A 39 1.52 10.00 16.51
C ASN A 39 0.10 10.55 16.73
N ASN A 40 -0.50 11.15 15.71
CA ASN A 40 -1.88 11.60 15.81
C ASN A 40 -2.81 10.40 15.75
N SER A 41 -3.30 9.97 16.92
CA SER A 41 -4.16 8.79 17.03
C SER A 41 -5.54 8.97 16.39
N ASP A 42 -5.91 10.21 16.04
CA ASP A 42 -7.16 10.47 15.34
C ASP A 42 -7.06 10.17 13.84
N ARG A 43 -5.85 9.99 13.33
CA ARG A 43 -5.65 9.66 11.92
C ARG A 43 -5.70 8.17 11.69
N ALA A 44 -6.26 7.78 10.55
CA ALA A 44 -6.43 6.37 10.21
C ALA A 44 -5.10 5.61 10.18
N ALA A 45 -4.03 6.26 9.73
CA ALA A 45 -2.73 5.61 9.63
C ALA A 45 -2.27 5.03 10.96
N TYR A 46 -2.55 5.71 12.07
CA TYR A 46 -2.12 5.28 13.39
C TYR A 46 -2.68 3.89 13.73
N GLY A 47 -3.99 3.71 13.55
CA GLY A 47 -4.63 2.43 13.82
C GLY A 47 -4.29 1.33 12.82
N VAL A 48 -4.20 1.70 11.55
CA VAL A 48 -3.86 0.73 10.50
C VAL A 48 -2.44 0.19 10.70
N ALA A 49 -1.50 1.06 11.07
CA ALA A 49 -0.13 0.63 11.37
C ALA A 49 -0.11 -0.41 12.50
N LYS A 50 -0.93 -0.20 13.52
CA LYS A 50 -1.01 -1.15 14.63
C LYS A 50 -1.54 -2.50 14.17
N VAL A 51 -2.57 -2.49 13.32
CA VAL A 51 -3.13 -3.75 12.78
C VAL A 51 -2.08 -4.48 11.96
N LEU A 52 -1.32 -3.75 11.13
CA LEU A 52 -0.25 -4.37 10.35
C LEU A 52 0.79 -5.02 11.25
N MET A 53 1.19 -4.34 12.33
CA MET A 53 2.14 -4.91 13.28
C MET A 53 1.59 -6.17 13.93
N GLU A 54 0.31 -6.17 14.28
CA GLU A 54 -0.34 -7.33 14.89
C GLU A 54 -0.37 -8.54 13.94
N HIS A 55 -0.32 -8.28 12.64
CA HIS A 55 -0.26 -9.33 11.62
C HIS A 55 1.18 -9.67 11.21
N GLY A 56 2.17 -9.17 11.94
CA GLY A 56 3.56 -9.57 11.73
C GLY A 56 4.36 -8.70 10.78
N HIS A 57 3.79 -7.61 10.29
CA HIS A 57 4.53 -6.70 9.42
C HIS A 57 5.48 -5.82 10.21
N THR A 58 6.62 -5.51 9.62
CA THR A 58 7.50 -4.45 10.10
C THR A 58 7.01 -3.15 9.48
N ILE A 59 6.63 -2.19 10.32
CA ILE A 59 6.17 -0.89 9.80
C ILE A 59 7.23 0.16 10.03
N ILE A 60 7.34 1.11 9.10
CA ILE A 60 8.29 2.21 9.17
C ILE A 60 7.52 3.51 8.96
N PRO A 61 7.40 4.37 9.98
CA PRO A 61 6.68 5.63 9.84
C PRO A 61 7.44 6.59 8.92
N VAL A 62 6.73 7.23 7.99
CA VAL A 62 7.29 8.28 7.14
C VAL A 62 6.39 9.50 7.23
N HIS A 63 6.97 10.60 7.73
CA HIS A 63 6.23 11.84 7.94
C HIS A 63 7.26 12.97 8.09
N PRO A 64 6.97 14.19 7.63
CA PRO A 64 7.96 15.28 7.75
C PRO A 64 8.52 15.48 9.15
N LYS A 65 7.75 15.15 10.19
CA LYS A 65 8.23 15.27 11.58
C LYS A 65 9.15 14.13 12.00
N ALA A 66 9.21 13.06 11.23
CA ALA A 66 10.08 11.90 11.49
C ALA A 66 9.94 11.34 12.92
N GLU A 67 8.73 11.35 13.45
CA GLU A 67 8.47 10.85 14.80
C GLU A 67 8.53 9.33 14.86
N SER A 68 8.96 8.79 16.00
CA SER A 68 8.76 7.37 16.26
C SER A 68 7.29 7.11 16.56
N VAL A 69 6.75 6.04 15.98
CA VAL A 69 5.34 5.67 16.17
C VAL A 69 5.30 4.20 16.50
N HIS A 70 4.52 3.84 17.51
CA HIS A 70 4.40 2.44 17.98
C HIS A 70 5.78 1.81 18.26
N GLY A 71 6.73 2.60 18.74
CA GLY A 71 8.07 2.12 19.04
C GLY A 71 8.97 1.95 17.82
N GLN A 72 8.52 2.33 16.64
CA GLN A 72 9.31 2.22 15.41
C GLN A 72 9.87 3.57 15.02
N LYS A 73 11.16 3.60 14.67
CA LYS A 73 11.81 4.83 14.26
C LYS A 73 11.19 5.40 13.00
N GLY A 74 10.92 6.70 12.98
CA GLY A 74 10.35 7.38 11.83
C GLY A 74 11.41 8.09 10.99
N TYR A 75 11.05 8.35 9.74
CA TYR A 75 11.91 9.03 8.78
C TYR A 75 11.11 10.11 8.07
N ALA A 76 11.80 11.18 7.67
CA ALA A 76 11.13 12.28 6.98
C ALA A 76 10.81 11.92 5.52
N LYS A 77 11.61 11.06 4.91
CA LYS A 77 11.49 10.72 3.49
C LYS A 77 11.78 9.23 3.28
N LEU A 78 11.13 8.66 2.27
CA LEU A 78 11.37 7.26 1.90
C LEU A 78 12.86 7.00 1.60
N ALA A 79 13.51 7.93 0.90
CA ALA A 79 14.90 7.74 0.49
C ALA A 79 15.88 7.66 1.65
N GLU A 80 15.50 8.10 2.86
CA GLU A 80 16.36 8.07 4.04
C GLU A 80 16.33 6.73 4.76
N ILE A 81 15.40 5.85 4.40
CA ILE A 81 15.25 4.58 5.10
C ILE A 81 16.36 3.62 4.68
N PRO A 82 17.15 3.09 5.64
CA PRO A 82 18.33 2.31 5.30
C PRO A 82 18.07 0.84 4.98
N VAL A 83 16.81 0.40 5.04
CA VAL A 83 16.44 -0.99 4.76
C VAL A 83 15.57 -1.05 3.54
N THR A 84 15.49 -2.24 2.93
CA THR A 84 14.64 -2.48 1.77
C THR A 84 13.17 -2.39 2.18
N ILE A 85 12.41 -1.63 1.41
CA ILE A 85 10.97 -1.47 1.60
C ILE A 85 10.24 -2.37 0.61
N ASP A 86 9.34 -3.20 1.11
CA ASP A 86 8.52 -4.04 0.24
C ASP A 86 7.30 -3.30 -0.28
N VAL A 87 6.55 -2.64 0.61
CA VAL A 87 5.32 -1.94 0.23
C VAL A 87 5.35 -0.52 0.78
N VAL A 88 4.96 0.43 -0.04
CA VAL A 88 4.75 1.81 0.39
C VAL A 88 3.24 2.04 0.50
N ASP A 89 2.78 2.25 1.73
CA ASP A 89 1.37 2.49 2.06
C ASP A 89 1.14 3.99 2.16
N ILE A 90 0.18 4.52 1.41
CA ILE A 90 0.09 5.95 1.15
C ILE A 90 -1.16 6.54 1.77
N PHE A 91 -0.96 7.35 2.82
CA PHE A 91 -2.01 8.04 3.57
C PHE A 91 -1.96 9.56 3.35
N VAL A 92 -1.66 10.00 2.13
CA VAL A 92 -1.70 11.42 1.81
C VAL A 92 -2.84 11.69 0.83
N ASN A 93 -3.17 12.96 0.64
CA ASN A 93 -4.24 13.34 -0.29
C ASN A 93 -3.93 12.85 -1.70
N SER A 94 -4.98 12.61 -2.48
CA SER A 94 -4.84 12.13 -3.85
C SER A 94 -3.91 13.00 -4.69
N GLU A 95 -3.94 14.31 -4.48
CA GLU A 95 -3.07 15.25 -5.21
C GLU A 95 -1.59 15.05 -4.91
N LEU A 96 -1.26 14.53 -3.74
CA LEU A 96 0.12 14.29 -3.33
C LEU A 96 0.56 12.85 -3.57
N ALA A 97 -0.38 11.97 -3.82
CA ALA A 97 -0.09 10.53 -3.88
C ALA A 97 0.84 10.18 -5.05
N GLY A 98 0.68 10.87 -6.18
CA GLY A 98 1.50 10.57 -7.36
C GLY A 98 2.99 10.74 -7.11
N ALA A 99 3.37 11.81 -6.40
CA ALA A 99 4.77 12.02 -6.05
C ALA A 99 5.30 10.91 -5.14
N VAL A 100 4.48 10.44 -4.21
CA VAL A 100 4.88 9.35 -3.32
C VAL A 100 5.04 8.04 -4.09
N VAL A 101 4.14 7.79 -5.05
CA VAL A 101 4.26 6.61 -5.92
C VAL A 101 5.57 6.67 -6.69
N ASP A 102 5.93 7.84 -7.22
CA ASP A 102 7.18 7.99 -7.95
C ASP A 102 8.39 7.74 -7.05
N GLU A 103 8.34 8.18 -5.80
CA GLU A 103 9.40 7.89 -4.83
C GLU A 103 9.49 6.39 -4.54
N ALA A 104 8.34 5.72 -4.44
CA ALA A 104 8.31 4.27 -4.22
C ALA A 104 8.95 3.51 -5.38
N ILE A 105 8.70 3.99 -6.61
CA ILE A 105 9.34 3.42 -7.80
C ILE A 105 10.85 3.62 -7.72
N ALA A 106 11.28 4.83 -7.34
CA ALA A 106 12.71 5.17 -7.31
C ALA A 106 13.50 4.33 -6.31
N ILE A 107 12.87 3.92 -5.20
CA ILE A 107 13.55 3.07 -4.21
C ILE A 107 13.38 1.58 -4.49
N ASN A 108 12.79 1.23 -5.61
CA ASN A 108 12.60 -0.18 -6.03
C ASN A 108 11.77 -0.99 -5.04
N SER A 109 10.73 -0.38 -4.48
CA SER A 109 9.78 -1.14 -3.67
C SER A 109 9.05 -2.15 -4.56
N LYS A 110 8.45 -3.16 -3.95
CA LYS A 110 7.73 -4.20 -4.70
C LYS A 110 6.30 -3.79 -5.00
N GLY A 111 5.74 -2.90 -4.19
CA GLY A 111 4.38 -2.46 -4.42
C GLY A 111 4.05 -1.16 -3.73
N VAL A 112 2.92 -0.60 -4.13
CA VAL A 112 2.34 0.59 -3.52
C VAL A 112 0.90 0.27 -3.13
N TRP A 113 0.47 0.87 -2.02
CA TRP A 113 -0.88 0.69 -1.54
C TRP A 113 -1.47 2.07 -1.26
N LEU A 114 -2.41 2.49 -2.10
CA LEU A 114 -3.10 3.75 -1.91
C LEU A 114 -4.33 3.50 -1.05
N GLN A 115 -4.39 4.20 0.08
CA GLN A 115 -5.39 3.99 1.12
C GLN A 115 -6.79 4.38 0.62
N LEU A 116 -7.83 4.06 1.41
CA LEU A 116 -9.20 4.46 1.10
C LEU A 116 -9.27 5.94 0.75
N ASP A 117 -9.94 6.25 -0.34
CA ASP A 117 -10.16 7.61 -0.84
C ASP A 117 -8.89 8.28 -1.38
N VAL A 118 -7.78 7.56 -1.45
CA VAL A 118 -6.58 8.04 -2.12
C VAL A 118 -6.59 7.45 -3.51
N ILE A 119 -6.87 8.28 -4.50
CA ILE A 119 -7.12 7.82 -5.87
C ILE A 119 -6.27 8.62 -6.85
N ASP A 120 -5.43 7.91 -7.59
CA ASP A 120 -4.62 8.48 -8.67
C ASP A 120 -4.31 7.37 -9.67
N GLU A 121 -5.18 7.26 -10.67
CA GLU A 121 -5.08 6.17 -11.63
C GLU A 121 -3.84 6.27 -12.51
N GLN A 122 -3.41 7.50 -12.81
CA GLN A 122 -2.19 7.69 -13.61
C GLN A 122 -0.96 7.23 -12.84
N ALA A 123 -0.91 7.51 -11.54
CA ALA A 123 0.21 7.06 -10.71
C ALA A 123 0.24 5.53 -10.61
N VAL A 124 -0.93 4.91 -10.47
CA VAL A 124 -1.02 3.45 -10.46
C VAL A 124 -0.52 2.87 -11.78
N ALA A 125 -0.87 3.49 -12.90
CA ALA A 125 -0.38 3.04 -14.21
C ALA A 125 1.15 3.13 -14.29
N ARG A 126 1.74 4.21 -13.76
CA ARG A 126 3.20 4.34 -13.73
C ARG A 126 3.84 3.26 -12.86
N ALA A 127 3.24 2.97 -11.70
CA ALA A 127 3.75 1.92 -10.82
C ALA A 127 3.71 0.56 -11.52
N ASN A 128 2.60 0.23 -12.17
CA ASN A 128 2.47 -1.01 -12.91
C ASN A 128 3.48 -1.10 -14.04
N ALA A 129 3.68 -0.01 -14.78
CA ALA A 129 4.66 0.03 -15.87
C ALA A 129 6.07 -0.18 -15.37
N ALA A 130 6.36 0.22 -14.14
CA ALA A 130 7.67 0.03 -13.52
C ALA A 130 7.82 -1.36 -12.87
N GLY A 131 6.79 -2.19 -12.94
CA GLY A 131 6.85 -3.55 -12.40
C GLY A 131 6.36 -3.69 -10.97
N LEU A 132 5.81 -2.64 -10.38
CA LEU A 132 5.26 -2.71 -9.04
C LEU A 132 3.84 -3.26 -9.05
N ILE A 133 3.46 -3.93 -7.98
CA ILE A 133 2.07 -4.28 -7.72
C ILE A 133 1.42 -3.06 -7.10
N ALA A 134 0.28 -2.63 -7.61
CA ALA A 134 -0.39 -1.45 -7.10
C ALA A 134 -1.83 -1.76 -6.69
N VAL A 135 -2.16 -1.40 -5.46
CA VAL A 135 -3.52 -1.49 -4.92
C VAL A 135 -3.97 -0.07 -4.59
N MET A 136 -5.22 0.27 -4.92
CA MET A 136 -5.70 1.63 -4.75
C MET A 136 -7.09 1.63 -4.11
N ASN A 137 -7.33 2.61 -3.23
CA ASN A 137 -8.63 2.82 -2.61
C ASN A 137 -9.06 1.60 -1.79
N ARG A 138 -8.13 1.08 -0.99
CA ARG A 138 -8.37 -0.05 -0.09
C ARG A 138 -7.69 0.22 1.24
N CYS A 139 -8.13 -0.46 2.29
CA CYS A 139 -7.52 -0.37 3.61
C CYS A 139 -7.02 -1.76 4.01
N PRO A 140 -5.72 -1.91 4.34
CA PRO A 140 -5.18 -3.22 4.71
C PRO A 140 -5.88 -3.83 5.92
N ALA A 141 -6.27 -3.01 6.89
CA ALA A 141 -6.96 -3.51 8.07
C ALA A 141 -8.32 -4.11 7.72
N ILE A 142 -9.05 -3.47 6.81
CA ILE A 142 -10.33 -3.99 6.33
C ILE A 142 -10.12 -5.28 5.54
N GLU A 143 -9.07 -5.31 4.72
CA GLU A 143 -8.78 -6.50 3.91
C GLU A 143 -8.42 -7.69 4.79
N TYR A 144 -7.64 -7.47 5.85
CA TYR A 144 -7.36 -8.53 6.81
C TYR A 144 -8.64 -9.05 7.48
N LYS A 145 -9.52 -8.13 7.84
CA LYS A 145 -10.78 -8.52 8.49
C LYS A 145 -11.64 -9.38 7.58
N LYS A 146 -11.66 -9.08 6.29
CA LYS A 146 -12.40 -9.88 5.31
C LYS A 146 -11.82 -11.28 5.16
N ARG A 147 -10.51 -11.42 5.35
CA ARG A 147 -9.80 -12.68 5.14
C ARG A 147 -9.75 -13.55 6.38
N GLY A 148 -10.27 -13.08 7.42
CA GLY A 148 -10.35 -13.89 8.56
C GLY A 148 -9.85 -13.67 9.80
#